data_4d4adfc55fdd9d56423f98e7113e6127
#
_entry.id   4d4adfc55fdd9d56423f98e7113e6127
#
_cell.length_a   1.000
_cell.length_b   1.000
_cell.length_c   1.000
_cell.angle_alpha   90.00
_cell.angle_beta   90.00
_cell.angle_gamma   90.00
#
_symmetry.space_group_name_H-M   'P 1'
#
loop_
_entity.id
_entity.type
_entity.pdbx_description
1 polymer ?
#
loop_
_entity_poly.entity_id
_entity_poly.type
_entity_poly.pdbx_seq_one_letter_code
_entity_poly.pdbx_strand_id
1 'polypeptide(L)'
;MAILFVDDSLDDCLLVGAYLKYAGYTVVPTHSAKEAFHYLKGLTEGAPLAPIDLILLDVKMPGLDGLDACRWIKSMKQFEAVPILMVSADTTPGTIQLAFRRGAVDYIRKPVIKSELLAKVAMVLRIQEDANQRAQSQKMAPQKANIQVPLTIDILTGLMNWWSFDELFEREWGRAAQENLPISLLFVTLENFKVFNDTYGYVTGDECLQRIAQAAQETFAQPGQIVARHRGAEFVVLLFGTGAEDAQPMADYLHNTIEALDLGPVVAVGVATAYPNEGISRAALLTSAKNAVPNRK
;
A
#
# COMPACT_ATOMS: atom_id res chain seq x y z
N MET A 1 12.28 23.78 -5.56
CA MET A 1 11.69 22.68 -4.79
C MET A 1 10.61 21.98 -5.60
N ALA A 2 10.63 20.65 -5.63
CA ALA A 2 9.68 19.84 -6.39
C ALA A 2 8.72 19.10 -5.45
N ILE A 3 7.44 19.16 -5.78
CA ILE A 3 6.34 18.57 -5.01
C ILE A 3 5.70 17.48 -5.86
N LEU A 4 5.70 16.24 -5.36
CA LEU A 4 4.92 15.17 -5.93
C LEU A 4 3.48 15.30 -5.40
N PHE A 5 2.52 15.45 -6.30
CA PHE A 5 1.11 15.51 -5.93
C PHE A 5 0.37 14.28 -6.49
N VAL A 6 -0.22 13.50 -5.59
CA VAL A 6 -0.86 12.22 -5.87
C VAL A 6 -2.34 12.35 -5.54
N ASP A 7 -3.19 12.35 -6.56
CA ASP A 7 -4.65 12.50 -6.44
C ASP A 7 -5.32 11.94 -7.69
N ASP A 8 -6.33 11.10 -7.57
CA ASP A 8 -7.05 10.50 -8.69
C ASP A 8 -8.02 11.48 -9.38
N SER A 9 -8.33 12.59 -8.75
CA SER A 9 -9.12 13.68 -9.32
C SER A 9 -8.26 14.57 -10.21
N LEU A 10 -8.51 14.57 -11.51
CA LEU A 10 -7.86 15.47 -12.46
C LEU A 10 -8.10 16.94 -12.13
N ASP A 11 -9.31 17.28 -11.66
CA ASP A 11 -9.68 18.65 -11.30
C ASP A 11 -8.89 19.14 -10.08
N ASP A 12 -8.71 18.30 -9.06
CA ASP A 12 -7.88 18.62 -7.89
C ASP A 12 -6.41 18.75 -8.28
N CYS A 13 -5.92 17.87 -9.17
CA CYS A 13 -4.57 17.96 -9.71
C CYS A 13 -4.31 19.27 -10.46
N LEU A 14 -5.25 19.72 -11.27
CA LEU A 14 -5.15 20.98 -12.00
C LEU A 14 -5.20 22.18 -11.04
N LEU A 15 -6.17 22.20 -10.11
CA LEU A 15 -6.38 23.32 -9.19
C LEU A 15 -5.20 23.49 -8.21
N VAL A 16 -4.85 22.41 -7.51
CA VAL A 16 -3.77 22.43 -6.53
C VAL A 16 -2.42 22.65 -7.21
N GLY A 17 -2.23 22.00 -8.38
CA GLY A 17 -1.04 22.22 -9.21
C GLY A 17 -0.88 23.66 -9.66
N ALA A 18 -1.97 24.36 -10.02
CA ALA A 18 -1.93 25.79 -10.36
C ALA A 18 -1.55 26.66 -9.14
N TYR A 19 -2.11 26.39 -7.97
CA TYR A 19 -1.76 27.11 -6.74
C TYR A 19 -0.27 26.99 -6.38
N LEU A 20 0.27 25.78 -6.46
CA LEU A 20 1.68 25.49 -6.15
C LEU A 20 2.62 26.11 -7.20
N LYS A 21 2.31 25.98 -8.48
CA LYS A 21 3.10 26.59 -9.56
C LYS A 21 3.11 28.12 -9.44
N TYR A 22 1.98 28.74 -9.10
CA TYR A 22 1.90 30.18 -8.85
C TYR A 22 2.83 30.62 -7.71
N ALA A 23 3.03 29.76 -6.71
CA ALA A 23 3.95 30.02 -5.59
C ALA A 23 5.42 29.66 -5.91
N GLY A 24 5.74 29.26 -7.16
CA GLY A 24 7.10 28.99 -7.60
C GLY A 24 7.58 27.55 -7.38
N TYR A 25 6.70 26.62 -7.03
CA TYR A 25 7.06 25.20 -6.88
C TYR A 25 6.98 24.46 -8.21
N THR A 26 7.89 23.50 -8.41
CA THR A 26 7.75 22.51 -9.47
C THR A 26 6.78 21.44 -9.00
N VAL A 27 5.77 21.10 -9.81
CA VAL A 27 4.76 20.09 -9.43
C VAL A 27 4.84 18.91 -10.37
N VAL A 28 4.95 17.73 -9.79
CA VAL A 28 4.86 16.44 -10.47
C VAL A 28 3.51 15.81 -10.12
N PRO A 29 2.50 15.93 -11.00
CA PRO A 29 1.20 15.31 -10.75
C PRO A 29 1.27 13.82 -11.08
N THR A 30 0.60 13.00 -10.27
CA THR A 30 0.35 11.59 -10.51
C THR A 30 -1.07 11.25 -10.09
N HIS A 31 -1.73 10.35 -10.83
CA HIS A 31 -3.16 10.09 -10.67
C HIS A 31 -3.47 8.77 -9.94
N SER A 32 -2.45 8.17 -9.35
CA SER A 32 -2.58 6.96 -8.53
C SER A 32 -1.33 6.76 -7.68
N ALA A 33 -1.47 6.00 -6.60
CA ALA A 33 -0.32 5.53 -5.84
C ALA A 33 0.67 4.75 -6.71
N LYS A 34 0.16 4.03 -7.72
CA LYS A 34 0.97 3.27 -8.70
C LYS A 34 1.89 4.18 -9.49
N GLU A 35 1.37 5.26 -10.05
CA GLU A 35 2.18 6.23 -10.80
C GLU A 35 3.22 6.91 -9.89
N ALA A 36 2.81 7.29 -8.68
CA ALA A 36 3.70 7.87 -7.69
C ALA A 36 4.87 6.94 -7.36
N PHE A 37 4.59 5.65 -7.14
CA PHE A 37 5.62 4.66 -6.88
C PHE A 37 6.55 4.43 -8.06
N HIS A 38 6.01 4.40 -9.27
CA HIS A 38 6.83 4.27 -10.47
C HIS A 38 7.80 5.47 -10.60
N TYR A 39 7.32 6.68 -10.36
CA TYR A 39 8.15 7.88 -10.34
C TYR A 39 9.25 7.79 -9.26
N LEU A 40 8.88 7.45 -8.03
CA LEU A 40 9.82 7.33 -6.91
C LEU A 40 10.84 6.21 -7.14
N LYS A 41 10.43 5.09 -7.73
CA LYS A 41 11.34 3.98 -8.13
C LYS A 41 12.33 4.46 -9.19
N GLY A 42 11.88 5.18 -10.20
CA GLY A 42 12.77 5.77 -11.19
C GLY A 42 13.86 6.66 -10.58
N LEU A 43 13.54 7.48 -9.56
CA LEU A 43 14.52 8.26 -8.81
C LEU A 43 15.54 7.38 -8.08
N THR A 44 15.13 6.25 -7.51
CA THR A 44 16.03 5.32 -6.82
C THR A 44 16.97 4.60 -7.79
N GLU A 45 16.54 4.38 -9.02
CA GLU A 45 17.29 3.72 -10.08
C GLU A 45 18.18 4.70 -10.90
N GLY A 46 18.21 5.98 -10.50
CA GLY A 46 19.06 6.99 -11.13
C GLY A 46 18.50 7.58 -12.42
N ALA A 47 17.18 7.47 -12.64
CA ALA A 47 16.53 8.15 -13.75
C ALA A 47 16.71 9.69 -13.62
N PRO A 48 16.83 10.45 -14.73
CA PRO A 48 16.97 11.89 -14.71
C PRO A 48 15.65 12.60 -14.36
N LEU A 49 15.08 12.28 -13.22
CA LEU A 49 13.84 12.84 -12.70
C LEU A 49 14.15 13.90 -11.64
N ALA A 50 13.23 14.84 -11.43
CA ALA A 50 13.39 15.86 -10.41
C ALA A 50 13.31 15.23 -9.00
N PRO A 51 14.29 15.50 -8.10
CA PRO A 51 14.19 15.05 -6.71
C PRO A 51 12.96 15.66 -6.05
N ILE A 52 12.32 14.90 -5.17
CA ILE A 52 11.09 15.31 -4.49
C ILE A 52 11.41 15.85 -3.10
N ASP A 53 10.97 17.07 -2.83
CA ASP A 53 11.15 17.75 -1.55
C ASP A 53 9.95 17.61 -0.62
N LEU A 54 8.75 17.37 -1.18
CA LEU A 54 7.49 17.22 -0.45
C LEU A 54 6.53 16.33 -1.26
N ILE A 55 5.71 15.57 -0.57
CA ILE A 55 4.62 14.79 -1.18
C ILE A 55 3.28 15.29 -0.64
N LEU A 56 2.37 15.64 -1.54
CA LEU A 56 0.94 15.81 -1.25
C LEU A 56 0.23 14.54 -1.68
N LEU A 57 -0.55 13.92 -0.81
CA LEU A 57 -1.10 12.60 -1.04
C LEU A 57 -2.57 12.54 -0.64
N ASP A 58 -3.44 12.31 -1.63
CA ASP A 58 -4.85 12.09 -1.33
C ASP A 58 -5.05 10.78 -0.56
N VAL A 59 -6.00 10.81 0.39
CA VAL A 59 -6.32 9.63 1.20
C VAL A 59 -7.17 8.64 0.43
N LYS A 60 -8.17 9.13 -0.31
CA LYS A 60 -9.13 8.25 -0.99
C LYS A 60 -8.82 8.12 -2.47
N MET A 61 -8.09 7.09 -2.84
CA MET A 61 -7.78 6.76 -4.23
C MET A 61 -8.22 5.33 -4.56
N PRO A 62 -8.62 5.05 -5.81
CA PRO A 62 -8.89 3.68 -6.27
C PRO A 62 -7.64 2.79 -6.15
N GLY A 63 -7.86 1.55 -5.74
CA GLY A 63 -6.78 0.57 -5.58
C GLY A 63 -6.07 0.73 -4.24
N LEU A 64 -4.87 1.29 -4.22
CA LEU A 64 -4.13 1.56 -2.98
C LEU A 64 -4.53 2.92 -2.42
N ASP A 65 -5.04 2.95 -1.19
CA ASP A 65 -5.37 4.20 -0.53
C ASP A 65 -4.13 5.00 -0.10
N GLY A 66 -4.30 6.31 0.11
CA GLY A 66 -3.20 7.19 0.43
C GLY A 66 -2.57 6.92 1.80
N LEU A 67 -3.30 6.36 2.75
CA LEU A 67 -2.74 6.02 4.06
C LEU A 67 -1.74 4.88 3.94
N ASP A 68 -2.08 3.85 3.18
CA ASP A 68 -1.16 2.74 2.90
C ASP A 68 0.00 3.19 2.00
N ALA A 69 -0.27 4.05 1.00
CA ALA A 69 0.78 4.65 0.19
C ALA A 69 1.75 5.51 1.02
N CYS A 70 1.25 6.31 1.97
CA CYS A 70 2.08 7.08 2.90
C CYS A 70 3.04 6.19 3.68
N ARG A 71 2.51 5.15 4.30
CA ARG A 71 3.33 4.17 5.04
C ARG A 71 4.39 3.54 4.14
N TRP A 72 4.00 3.13 2.93
CA TRP A 72 4.90 2.50 1.98
C TRP A 72 6.03 3.46 1.57
N ILE A 73 5.71 4.74 1.21
CA ILE A 73 6.73 5.75 0.87
C ILE A 73 7.67 5.98 2.05
N LYS A 74 7.16 6.07 3.27
CA LYS A 74 7.95 6.27 4.49
C LYS A 74 8.88 5.10 4.83
N SER A 75 8.61 3.93 4.30
CA SER A 75 9.49 2.77 4.43
C SER A 75 10.67 2.80 3.49
N MET A 76 10.59 3.59 2.43
CA MET A 76 11.68 3.76 1.48
C MET A 76 12.72 4.68 2.09
N LYS A 77 13.92 4.17 2.40
CA LYS A 77 14.99 4.91 3.07
C LYS A 77 15.31 6.26 2.44
N GLN A 78 15.21 6.35 1.12
CA GLN A 78 15.49 7.58 0.37
C GLN A 78 14.39 8.63 0.56
N PHE A 79 13.16 8.21 0.90
CA PHE A 79 12.00 9.08 1.09
C PHE A 79 11.49 9.11 2.53
N GLU A 80 12.16 8.40 3.46
CA GLU A 80 11.83 8.41 4.89
C GLU A 80 11.80 9.85 5.44
N ALA A 81 12.78 10.66 5.05
CA ALA A 81 12.91 12.05 5.46
C ALA A 81 12.01 13.02 4.66
N VAL A 82 11.49 12.61 3.49
CA VAL A 82 10.64 13.48 2.66
C VAL A 82 9.28 13.67 3.36
N PRO A 83 8.86 14.89 3.68
CA PRO A 83 7.59 15.12 4.35
C PRO A 83 6.41 14.76 3.45
N ILE A 84 5.36 14.19 4.07
CA ILE A 84 4.09 13.86 3.40
C ILE A 84 2.97 14.65 4.07
N LEU A 85 2.27 15.47 3.30
CA LEU A 85 1.02 16.12 3.69
C LEU A 85 -0.14 15.34 3.09
N MET A 86 -1.03 14.82 3.94
CA MET A 86 -2.24 14.16 3.45
C MET A 86 -3.26 15.20 2.99
N VAL A 87 -3.95 14.91 1.89
CA VAL A 87 -5.08 15.72 1.39
C VAL A 87 -6.33 14.87 1.49
N SER A 88 -7.39 15.32 2.17
CA SER A 88 -8.55 14.46 2.42
C SER A 88 -9.85 15.21 2.63
N ALA A 89 -10.94 14.67 2.10
CA ALA A 89 -12.29 15.05 2.49
C ALA A 89 -12.73 14.43 3.84
N ASP A 90 -12.10 13.31 4.24
CA ASP A 90 -12.35 12.63 5.50
C ASP A 90 -11.38 13.14 6.57
N THR A 91 -11.88 13.98 7.45
CA THR A 91 -11.13 14.57 8.56
C THR A 91 -11.62 14.05 9.92
N THR A 92 -12.11 12.81 9.96
CA THR A 92 -12.45 12.18 11.24
C THR A 92 -11.20 12.00 12.10
N PRO A 93 -11.32 12.12 13.43
CA PRO A 93 -10.16 11.98 14.32
C PRO A 93 -9.38 10.68 14.12
N GLY A 94 -10.07 9.59 13.80
CA GLY A 94 -9.46 8.29 13.50
C GLY A 94 -8.59 8.31 12.25
N THR A 95 -9.10 8.88 11.14
CA THR A 95 -8.34 9.00 9.88
C THR A 95 -7.11 9.89 10.05
N ILE A 96 -7.25 11.03 10.73
CA ILE A 96 -6.15 11.94 11.01
C ILE A 96 -5.07 11.26 11.87
N GLN A 97 -5.48 10.59 12.96
CA GLN A 97 -4.55 9.88 13.83
C GLN A 97 -3.80 8.77 13.09
N LEU A 98 -4.50 8.05 12.21
CA LEU A 98 -3.89 7.02 11.39
C LEU A 98 -2.88 7.60 10.39
N ALA A 99 -3.18 8.75 9.76
CA ALA A 99 -2.25 9.44 8.88
C ALA A 99 -0.93 9.78 9.58
N PHE A 100 -0.98 10.34 10.79
CA PHE A 100 0.21 10.63 11.58
C PHE A 100 0.99 9.37 11.96
N ARG A 101 0.30 8.30 12.35
CA ARG A 101 0.94 6.99 12.63
C ARG A 101 1.63 6.39 11.41
N ARG A 102 1.14 6.66 10.20
CA ARG A 102 1.72 6.22 8.93
C ARG A 102 2.88 7.10 8.47
N GLY A 103 3.21 8.14 9.24
CA GLY A 103 4.36 9.01 8.98
C GLY A 103 4.04 10.30 8.22
N ALA A 104 2.77 10.65 8.04
CA ALA A 104 2.39 11.97 7.57
C ALA A 104 2.78 13.04 8.60
N VAL A 105 3.20 14.21 8.11
CA VAL A 105 3.59 15.35 8.99
C VAL A 105 2.44 16.28 9.30
N ASP A 106 1.44 16.37 8.37
CA ASP A 106 0.22 17.16 8.56
C ASP A 106 -0.84 16.73 7.53
N TYR A 107 -2.02 17.35 7.58
CA TYR A 107 -3.09 17.09 6.61
C TYR A 107 -3.71 18.41 6.11
N ILE A 108 -4.35 18.37 4.94
CA ILE A 108 -5.08 19.44 4.30
C ILE A 108 -6.49 18.95 4.01
N ARG A 109 -7.49 19.71 4.42
CA ARG A 109 -8.89 19.36 4.20
C ARG A 109 -9.33 19.71 2.77
N LYS A 110 -10.07 18.82 2.10
CA LYS A 110 -10.82 19.15 0.90
C LYS A 110 -12.18 19.78 1.25
N PRO A 111 -12.65 20.84 0.55
CA PRO A 111 -12.01 21.47 -0.60
C PRO A 111 -10.76 22.26 -0.20
N VAL A 112 -9.70 22.16 -1.03
CA VAL A 112 -8.39 22.77 -0.74
C VAL A 112 -8.45 24.29 -0.82
N ILE A 113 -8.18 24.95 0.30
CA ILE A 113 -8.09 26.41 0.38
C ILE A 113 -6.66 26.84 0.04
N LYS A 114 -6.49 27.71 -0.97
CA LYS A 114 -5.18 28.16 -1.47
C LYS A 114 -4.26 28.67 -0.35
N SER A 115 -4.76 29.54 0.53
CA SER A 115 -3.96 30.13 1.61
C SER A 115 -3.49 29.07 2.62
N GLU A 116 -4.34 28.12 2.98
CA GLU A 116 -3.98 27.02 3.88
C GLU A 116 -2.94 26.10 3.26
N LEU A 117 -3.15 25.69 2.01
CA LEU A 117 -2.20 24.85 1.26
C LEU A 117 -0.82 25.48 1.24
N LEU A 118 -0.72 26.74 0.79
CA LEU A 118 0.56 27.43 0.64
C LEU A 118 1.26 27.66 1.99
N ALA A 119 0.51 27.99 3.04
CA ALA A 119 1.07 28.16 4.38
C ALA A 119 1.65 26.85 4.93
N LYS A 120 0.91 25.74 4.82
CA LYS A 120 1.37 24.41 5.28
C LYS A 120 2.57 23.91 4.49
N VAL A 121 2.53 24.03 3.16
CA VAL A 121 3.65 23.65 2.27
C VAL A 121 4.91 24.44 2.62
N ALA A 122 4.82 25.77 2.74
CA ALA A 122 5.96 26.62 3.07
C ALA A 122 6.53 26.28 4.46
N MET A 123 5.68 26.06 5.46
CA MET A 123 6.09 25.70 6.82
C MET A 123 6.85 24.36 6.84
N VAL A 124 6.30 23.33 6.19
CA VAL A 124 6.89 22.00 6.18
C VAL A 124 8.23 21.98 5.45
N LEU A 125 8.33 22.66 4.30
CA LEU A 125 9.58 22.76 3.53
C LEU A 125 10.66 23.52 4.31
N ARG A 126 10.30 24.60 5.02
CA ARG A 126 11.23 25.34 5.86
C ARG A 126 11.78 24.50 7.02
N ILE A 127 10.93 23.74 7.71
CA ILE A 127 11.36 22.82 8.77
C ILE A 127 12.33 21.79 8.22
N GLN A 128 12.07 21.27 7.02
CA GLN A 128 12.93 20.30 6.35
C GLN A 128 14.30 20.91 5.98
N GLU A 129 14.33 22.13 5.48
CA GLU A 129 15.57 22.84 5.17
C GLU A 129 16.42 23.06 6.43
N ASP A 130 15.80 23.55 7.53
CA ASP A 130 16.47 23.76 8.80
C ASP A 130 17.05 22.45 9.36
N ALA A 131 16.32 21.34 9.25
CA ALA A 131 16.78 20.02 9.66
C ALA A 131 17.97 19.53 8.82
N ASN A 132 17.91 19.71 7.49
CA ASN A 132 19.00 19.35 6.59
C ASN A 132 20.27 20.17 6.82
N GLN A 133 20.15 21.49 7.10
CA GLN A 133 21.26 22.35 7.42
C GLN A 133 21.95 21.95 8.74
N ARG A 134 21.15 21.60 9.78
CA ARG A 134 21.69 21.08 11.06
C ARG A 134 22.41 19.75 10.89
N ALA A 135 21.86 18.84 10.08
CA ALA A 135 22.48 17.55 9.79
C ALA A 135 23.80 17.69 9.01
N GLN A 136 23.92 18.68 8.12
CA GLN A 136 25.17 19.00 7.42
C GLN A 136 26.23 19.61 8.33
N SER A 137 25.81 20.38 9.34
CA SER A 137 26.71 21.00 10.32
C SER A 137 27.24 19.99 11.38
N GLN A 138 26.57 18.85 11.54
CA GLN A 138 26.88 17.80 12.53
C GLN A 138 27.55 16.55 11.93
N LYS A 139 28.15 16.60 10.75
CA LYS A 139 28.86 15.46 10.14
C LYS A 139 30.13 15.09 10.89
N MET A 140 30.00 14.65 12.15
CA MET A 140 30.96 13.84 12.89
C MET A 140 30.24 12.97 13.92
N ALA A 141 29.62 11.88 13.51
CA ALA A 141 29.33 10.72 14.38
C ALA A 141 28.73 9.53 13.59
N PRO A 142 28.87 8.29 14.10
CA PRO A 142 29.05 7.10 13.30
C PRO A 142 27.79 6.51 12.67
N GLN A 143 28.03 5.80 11.59
CA GLN A 143 27.11 5.00 10.79
C GLN A 143 26.10 4.20 11.62
N LYS A 144 24.81 4.57 11.56
CA LYS A 144 23.73 3.65 11.90
C LYS A 144 23.54 2.67 10.74
N ALA A 145 23.49 1.41 11.11
CA ALA A 145 23.32 0.28 10.20
C ALA A 145 22.22 0.52 9.16
N ASN A 146 22.59 0.27 7.92
CA ASN A 146 21.77 0.40 6.74
C ASN A 146 20.77 -0.75 6.68
N ILE A 147 19.63 -0.65 7.32
CA ILE A 147 18.52 -1.59 7.10
C ILE A 147 17.83 -1.15 5.82
N GLN A 148 18.25 -1.73 4.71
CA GLN A 148 17.48 -1.69 3.47
C GLN A 148 16.21 -2.52 3.72
N VAL A 149 15.10 -1.87 4.02
CA VAL A 149 13.79 -2.54 3.95
C VAL A 149 13.52 -2.79 2.47
N PRO A 150 13.39 -4.03 2.02
CA PRO A 150 13.11 -4.32 0.63
C PRO A 150 11.80 -3.63 0.21
N LEU A 151 11.83 -2.93 -0.93
CA LEU A 151 10.65 -2.28 -1.54
C LEU A 151 9.52 -3.27 -1.89
N THR A 152 9.73 -4.55 -1.60
CA THR A 152 8.86 -5.68 -1.96
C THR A 152 7.93 -6.14 -0.85
N ILE A 153 8.09 -5.63 0.38
CA ILE A 153 7.30 -6.09 1.54
C ILE A 153 6.34 -5.03 2.08
N ASP A 154 5.24 -5.48 2.66
CA ASP A 154 4.36 -4.69 3.52
C ASP A 154 4.96 -4.59 4.92
N ILE A 155 5.21 -3.38 5.40
CA ILE A 155 5.96 -3.13 6.64
C ILE A 155 5.19 -3.55 7.88
N LEU A 156 3.85 -3.52 7.84
CA LEU A 156 3.06 -3.96 8.97
C LEU A 156 3.18 -5.47 9.15
N THR A 157 3.02 -6.20 8.06
CA THR A 157 2.83 -7.65 8.11
C THR A 157 4.07 -8.44 7.74
N GLY A 158 5.08 -7.80 7.12
CA GLY A 158 6.26 -8.49 6.59
C GLY A 158 6.00 -9.33 5.34
N LEU A 159 4.75 -9.46 4.89
CA LEU A 159 4.39 -10.15 3.66
C LEU A 159 4.82 -9.36 2.43
N MET A 160 4.78 -10.00 1.26
CA MET A 160 4.89 -9.28 0.00
C MET A 160 3.80 -8.20 -0.07
N ASN A 161 4.18 -6.98 -0.50
CA ASN A 161 3.20 -5.93 -0.73
C ASN A 161 2.47 -6.16 -2.06
N TRP A 162 1.31 -5.51 -2.22
CA TRP A 162 0.48 -5.65 -3.42
C TRP A 162 1.21 -5.31 -4.72
N TRP A 163 2.06 -4.30 -4.72
CA TRP A 163 2.80 -3.89 -5.90
C TRP A 163 3.71 -5.00 -6.42
N SER A 164 4.55 -5.54 -5.55
CA SER A 164 5.46 -6.64 -5.90
C SER A 164 4.72 -7.92 -6.24
N PHE A 165 3.58 -8.15 -5.57
CA PHE A 165 2.69 -9.25 -5.89
C PHE A 165 2.10 -9.10 -7.30
N ASP A 166 1.63 -7.92 -7.70
CA ASP A 166 1.04 -7.68 -9.01
C ASP A 166 2.04 -7.91 -10.15
N GLU A 167 3.30 -7.41 -9.99
CA GLU A 167 4.40 -7.68 -10.94
C GLU A 167 4.73 -9.19 -11.03
N LEU A 168 4.77 -9.86 -9.89
CA LEU A 168 5.04 -11.28 -9.82
C LEU A 168 3.88 -12.11 -10.39
N PHE A 169 2.65 -11.75 -10.09
CA PHE A 169 1.47 -12.40 -10.62
C PHE A 169 1.39 -12.30 -12.15
N GLU A 170 1.77 -11.17 -12.74
CA GLU A 170 1.88 -11.02 -14.20
C GLU A 170 2.91 -12.01 -14.80
N ARG A 171 4.07 -12.12 -14.15
CA ARG A 171 5.12 -13.05 -14.60
C ARG A 171 4.69 -14.51 -14.49
N GLU A 172 4.13 -14.90 -13.32
CA GLU A 172 3.68 -16.28 -13.11
C GLU A 172 2.46 -16.63 -13.98
N TRP A 173 1.61 -15.64 -14.30
CA TRP A 173 0.52 -15.82 -15.27
C TRP A 173 1.04 -16.15 -16.68
N GLY A 174 2.05 -15.40 -17.15
CA GLY A 174 2.71 -15.70 -18.43
C GLY A 174 3.41 -17.06 -18.43
N ARG A 175 4.04 -17.43 -17.32
CA ARG A 175 4.67 -18.74 -17.16
C ARG A 175 3.64 -19.89 -17.17
N ALA A 176 2.55 -19.76 -16.46
CA ALA A 176 1.48 -20.76 -16.43
C ALA A 176 0.83 -20.94 -17.81
N ALA A 177 0.69 -19.85 -18.59
CA ALA A 177 0.25 -19.91 -19.98
C ALA A 177 1.20 -20.76 -20.84
N GLN A 178 2.51 -20.58 -20.68
CA GLN A 178 3.53 -21.32 -21.46
C GLN A 178 3.60 -22.80 -21.05
N GLU A 179 3.49 -23.09 -19.75
CA GLU A 179 3.58 -24.43 -19.18
C GLU A 179 2.21 -25.16 -19.21
N ASN A 180 1.13 -24.51 -19.63
CA ASN A 180 -0.25 -25.00 -19.62
C ASN A 180 -0.69 -25.51 -18.23
N LEU A 181 -0.32 -24.74 -17.20
CA LEU A 181 -0.63 -25.02 -15.81
C LEU A 181 -1.74 -24.12 -15.26
N PRO A 182 -2.53 -24.60 -14.29
CA PRO A 182 -3.50 -23.75 -13.60
C PRO A 182 -2.82 -22.76 -12.65
N ILE A 183 -3.51 -21.67 -12.40
CA ILE A 183 -3.23 -20.78 -11.27
C ILE A 183 -4.47 -20.66 -10.42
N SER A 184 -4.32 -20.85 -9.11
CA SER A 184 -5.36 -20.55 -8.14
C SER A 184 -5.01 -19.31 -7.32
N LEU A 185 -6.03 -18.51 -7.00
CA LEU A 185 -5.95 -17.40 -6.07
C LEU A 185 -6.89 -17.63 -4.90
N LEU A 186 -6.37 -17.44 -3.69
CA LEU A 186 -7.16 -17.30 -2.50
C LEU A 186 -7.25 -15.80 -2.16
N PHE A 187 -8.45 -15.32 -1.88
CA PHE A 187 -8.70 -13.96 -1.41
C PHE A 187 -9.22 -14.02 0.02
N VAL A 188 -8.44 -13.48 0.94
CA VAL A 188 -8.73 -13.50 2.38
C VAL A 188 -9.16 -12.10 2.81
N THR A 189 -10.27 -11.99 3.51
CA THR A 189 -10.76 -10.72 4.06
C THR A 189 -11.26 -10.88 5.49
N LEU A 190 -11.15 -9.82 6.27
CA LEU A 190 -11.72 -9.75 7.62
C LEU A 190 -13.00 -8.93 7.57
N GLU A 191 -14.09 -9.58 7.95
CA GLU A 191 -15.38 -8.91 8.01
C GLU A 191 -15.42 -7.90 9.17
N ASN A 192 -16.04 -6.75 8.91
CA ASN A 192 -16.25 -5.69 9.90
C ASN A 192 -14.96 -5.20 10.58
N PHE A 193 -13.78 -5.35 9.95
CA PHE A 193 -12.50 -4.97 10.53
C PHE A 193 -12.42 -3.48 10.94
N LYS A 194 -13.16 -2.61 10.25
CA LYS A 194 -13.29 -1.21 10.65
C LYS A 194 -13.97 -1.09 12.00
N VAL A 195 -15.07 -1.81 12.22
CA VAL A 195 -15.80 -1.82 13.51
C VAL A 195 -14.92 -2.37 14.61
N PHE A 196 -14.15 -3.41 14.30
CA PHE A 196 -13.16 -3.95 15.24
C PHE A 196 -12.13 -2.89 15.66
N ASN A 197 -11.55 -2.15 14.71
CA ASN A 197 -10.62 -1.06 14.99
C ASN A 197 -11.25 0.07 15.80
N ASP A 198 -12.49 0.42 15.49
CA ASP A 198 -13.22 1.47 16.22
C ASP A 198 -13.51 1.05 17.67
N THR A 199 -13.64 -0.27 17.93
CA THR A 199 -13.95 -0.83 19.26
C THR A 199 -12.68 -1.07 20.09
N TYR A 200 -11.67 -1.71 19.51
CA TYR A 200 -10.47 -2.19 20.23
C TYR A 200 -9.22 -1.35 19.95
N GLY A 201 -9.30 -0.38 19.06
CA GLY A 201 -8.21 0.49 18.66
C GLY A 201 -7.33 -0.09 17.56
N TYR A 202 -6.65 0.82 16.83
CA TYR A 202 -5.83 0.47 15.67
C TYR A 202 -4.59 -0.36 16.02
N VAL A 203 -4.04 -0.25 17.24
CA VAL A 203 -2.90 -1.07 17.68
C VAL A 203 -3.29 -2.54 17.73
N THR A 204 -4.44 -2.86 18.33
CA THR A 204 -4.98 -4.22 18.38
C THR A 204 -5.29 -4.75 16.98
N GLY A 205 -5.81 -3.87 16.11
CA GLY A 205 -6.03 -4.22 14.70
C GLY A 205 -4.73 -4.52 13.94
N ASP A 206 -3.69 -3.73 14.14
CA ASP A 206 -2.37 -3.96 13.54
C ASP A 206 -1.76 -5.30 14.02
N GLU A 207 -1.86 -5.62 15.31
CA GLU A 207 -1.44 -6.92 15.88
C GLU A 207 -2.25 -8.08 15.29
N CYS A 208 -3.56 -7.91 15.12
CA CYS A 208 -4.43 -8.90 14.49
C CYS A 208 -3.95 -9.18 13.04
N LEU A 209 -3.70 -8.14 12.24
CA LEU A 209 -3.20 -8.28 10.87
C LEU A 209 -1.83 -8.97 10.81
N GLN A 210 -0.93 -8.68 11.75
CA GLN A 210 0.39 -9.32 11.83
C GLN A 210 0.27 -10.82 12.12
N ARG A 211 -0.60 -11.21 13.04
CA ARG A 211 -0.82 -12.63 13.38
C ARG A 211 -1.44 -13.41 12.23
N ILE A 212 -2.41 -12.82 11.52
CA ILE A 212 -3.00 -13.43 10.32
C ILE A 212 -1.94 -13.60 9.22
N ALA A 213 -1.13 -12.58 9.00
CA ALA A 213 -0.05 -12.62 8.02
C ALA A 213 0.96 -13.72 8.33
N GLN A 214 1.34 -13.86 9.59
CA GLN A 214 2.25 -14.91 10.04
C GLN A 214 1.64 -16.30 9.80
N ALA A 215 0.39 -16.53 10.19
CA ALA A 215 -0.31 -17.79 9.97
C ALA A 215 -0.41 -18.15 8.48
N ALA A 216 -0.73 -17.16 7.63
CA ALA A 216 -0.78 -17.38 6.19
C ALA A 216 0.61 -17.70 5.60
N GLN A 217 1.65 -17.03 6.05
CA GLN A 217 3.02 -17.27 5.59
C GLN A 217 3.54 -18.64 6.02
N GLU A 218 3.22 -19.08 7.23
CA GLU A 218 3.57 -20.42 7.73
C GLU A 218 2.81 -21.52 6.99
N THR A 219 1.54 -21.27 6.64
CA THR A 219 0.71 -22.20 5.87
C THR A 219 1.21 -22.36 4.44
N PHE A 220 1.66 -21.28 3.81
CA PHE A 220 2.07 -21.25 2.40
C PHE A 220 3.57 -20.97 2.25
N ALA A 221 4.39 -21.86 2.77
CA ALA A 221 5.85 -21.73 2.75
C ALA A 221 6.54 -22.45 1.58
N GLN A 222 5.78 -23.09 0.68
CA GLN A 222 6.37 -23.90 -0.40
C GLN A 222 6.65 -23.09 -1.67
N PRO A 223 7.63 -23.49 -2.49
CA PRO A 223 7.87 -22.85 -3.79
C PRO A 223 6.60 -22.84 -4.66
N GLY A 224 6.32 -21.69 -5.27
CA GLY A 224 5.10 -21.48 -6.07
C GLY A 224 3.89 -21.01 -5.26
N GLN A 225 4.01 -20.92 -3.93
CA GLN A 225 3.00 -20.37 -3.05
C GLN A 225 3.47 -18.97 -2.58
N ILE A 226 2.68 -17.96 -2.81
CA ILE A 226 3.05 -16.58 -2.54
C ILE A 226 1.93 -15.91 -1.78
N VAL A 227 2.26 -15.39 -0.61
CA VAL A 227 1.33 -14.65 0.23
C VAL A 227 1.64 -13.16 0.17
N ALA A 228 0.62 -12.36 -0.03
CA ALA A 228 0.76 -10.91 -0.07
C ALA A 228 -0.38 -10.20 0.65
N ARG A 229 -0.12 -8.99 1.09
CA ARG A 229 -1.15 -8.08 1.57
C ARG A 229 -1.67 -7.25 0.41
N HIS A 230 -2.99 -7.36 0.13
CA HIS A 230 -3.63 -6.63 -0.95
C HIS A 230 -3.88 -5.16 -0.54
N ARG A 231 -4.71 -4.94 0.47
CA ARG A 231 -4.99 -3.61 1.06
C ARG A 231 -5.75 -3.77 2.39
N GLY A 232 -5.62 -2.80 3.30
CA GLY A 232 -6.37 -2.81 4.56
C GLY A 232 -6.28 -4.15 5.28
N ALA A 233 -7.41 -4.85 5.38
CA ALA A 233 -7.54 -6.18 5.98
C ALA A 233 -7.76 -7.29 4.92
N GLU A 234 -7.30 -7.07 3.69
CA GLU A 234 -7.40 -8.02 2.59
C GLU A 234 -6.01 -8.62 2.30
N PHE A 235 -5.95 -9.94 2.14
CA PHE A 235 -4.75 -10.69 1.76
C PHE A 235 -5.03 -11.55 0.53
N VAL A 236 -3.99 -11.91 -0.19
CA VAL A 236 -4.06 -12.79 -1.35
C VAL A 236 -2.99 -13.87 -1.26
N VAL A 237 -3.34 -15.07 -1.72
CA VAL A 237 -2.39 -16.16 -1.89
C VAL A 237 -2.43 -16.63 -3.34
N LEU A 238 -1.29 -16.61 -4.00
CA LEU A 238 -1.10 -17.19 -5.32
C LEU A 238 -0.58 -18.60 -5.17
N LEU A 239 -1.21 -19.55 -5.87
CA LEU A 239 -0.84 -20.97 -5.93
C LEU A 239 -0.55 -21.33 -7.39
N PHE A 240 0.72 -21.37 -7.75
CA PHE A 240 1.17 -21.74 -9.09
C PHE A 240 1.07 -23.24 -9.31
N GLY A 241 0.53 -23.67 -10.45
CA GLY A 241 0.38 -25.07 -10.80
C GLY A 241 -0.67 -25.83 -9.98
N THR A 242 -1.51 -25.13 -9.21
CA THR A 242 -2.52 -25.72 -8.32
C THR A 242 -3.91 -25.58 -8.95
N GLY A 243 -4.59 -26.70 -9.13
CA GLY A 243 -5.96 -26.77 -9.63
C GLY A 243 -7.01 -26.50 -8.57
N ALA A 244 -8.29 -26.39 -8.96
CA ALA A 244 -9.40 -26.09 -8.06
C ALA A 244 -9.60 -27.16 -6.96
N GLU A 245 -9.37 -28.44 -7.29
CA GLU A 245 -9.53 -29.58 -6.35
C GLU A 245 -8.54 -29.50 -5.19
N ASP A 246 -7.33 -28.99 -5.44
CA ASP A 246 -6.29 -28.82 -4.42
C ASP A 246 -6.39 -27.47 -3.72
N ALA A 247 -6.79 -26.42 -4.44
CA ALA A 247 -6.85 -25.05 -3.90
C ALA A 247 -7.93 -24.90 -2.83
N GLN A 248 -9.09 -25.56 -2.97
CA GLN A 248 -10.17 -25.46 -1.99
C GLN A 248 -9.80 -26.03 -0.62
N PRO A 249 -9.24 -27.25 -0.49
CA PRO A 249 -8.74 -27.76 0.80
C PRO A 249 -7.68 -26.86 1.43
N MET A 250 -6.81 -26.23 0.63
CA MET A 250 -5.80 -25.29 1.13
C MET A 250 -6.42 -24.02 1.69
N ALA A 251 -7.48 -23.52 1.06
CA ALA A 251 -8.22 -22.37 1.56
C ALA A 251 -8.97 -22.70 2.86
N ASP A 252 -9.60 -23.85 2.94
CA ASP A 252 -10.29 -24.34 4.14
C ASP A 252 -9.30 -24.52 5.30
N TYR A 253 -8.10 -25.03 5.02
CA TYR A 253 -7.05 -25.17 6.02
C TYR A 253 -6.57 -23.81 6.52
N LEU A 254 -6.33 -22.84 5.62
CA LEU A 254 -5.96 -21.48 6.01
C LEU A 254 -7.05 -20.82 6.87
N HIS A 255 -8.32 -20.94 6.43
CA HIS A 255 -9.46 -20.39 7.18
C HIS A 255 -9.48 -20.95 8.60
N ASN A 256 -9.42 -22.26 8.77
CA ASN A 256 -9.44 -22.92 10.07
C ASN A 256 -8.23 -22.53 10.93
N THR A 257 -7.05 -22.38 10.31
CA THR A 257 -5.83 -21.97 11.00
C THR A 257 -5.96 -20.56 11.58
N ILE A 258 -6.54 -19.63 10.81
CA ILE A 258 -6.74 -18.24 11.27
C ILE A 258 -7.88 -18.16 12.29
N GLU A 259 -8.99 -18.88 12.10
CA GLU A 259 -10.08 -18.94 13.07
C GLU A 259 -9.62 -19.47 14.44
N ALA A 260 -8.71 -20.48 14.44
CA ALA A 260 -8.13 -21.03 15.67
C ALA A 260 -7.27 -20.03 16.45
N LEU A 261 -6.88 -18.89 15.86
CA LEU A 261 -6.16 -17.83 16.57
C LEU A 261 -7.06 -16.99 17.48
N ASP A 262 -8.38 -17.08 17.32
CA ASP A 262 -9.40 -16.36 18.10
C ASP A 262 -9.12 -14.86 18.23
N LEU A 263 -8.90 -14.21 17.08
CA LEU A 263 -8.49 -12.80 17.00
C LEU A 263 -9.65 -11.80 17.08
N GLY A 264 -10.88 -12.30 17.04
CA GLY A 264 -12.12 -11.52 17.11
C GLY A 264 -12.78 -11.21 15.77
N PRO A 265 -12.10 -10.68 14.72
CA PRO A 265 -12.74 -10.49 13.41
C PRO A 265 -13.02 -11.83 12.72
N VAL A 266 -14.17 -11.93 12.07
CA VAL A 266 -14.52 -13.10 11.24
C VAL A 266 -13.68 -13.08 9.98
N VAL A 267 -13.05 -14.21 9.68
CA VAL A 267 -12.25 -14.38 8.47
C VAL A 267 -13.09 -15.08 7.39
N ALA A 268 -13.01 -14.58 6.18
CA ALA A 268 -13.63 -15.19 5.01
C ALA A 268 -12.58 -15.40 3.91
N VAL A 269 -12.62 -16.57 3.25
CA VAL A 269 -11.69 -16.93 2.19
C VAL A 269 -12.49 -17.30 0.94
N GLY A 270 -12.20 -16.61 -0.16
CA GLY A 270 -12.71 -16.95 -1.49
C GLY A 270 -11.63 -17.57 -2.34
N VAL A 271 -12.00 -18.52 -3.21
CA VAL A 271 -11.06 -19.26 -4.07
C VAL A 271 -11.51 -19.12 -5.53
N ALA A 272 -10.56 -18.93 -6.42
CA ALA A 272 -10.79 -19.05 -7.86
C ALA A 272 -9.57 -19.66 -8.54
N THR A 273 -9.83 -20.44 -9.59
CA THR A 273 -8.80 -21.09 -10.41
C THR A 273 -9.00 -20.72 -11.88
N ALA A 274 -7.93 -20.53 -12.61
CA ALA A 274 -7.94 -20.31 -14.04
C ALA A 274 -6.77 -20.99 -14.74
N TYR A 275 -7.00 -21.35 -15.99
CA TYR A 275 -5.97 -21.70 -16.97
C TYR A 275 -5.75 -20.46 -17.86
N PRO A 276 -4.57 -19.82 -17.83
CA PRO A 276 -4.34 -18.57 -18.57
C PRO A 276 -4.61 -18.64 -20.08
N ASN A 277 -4.53 -19.84 -20.67
CA ASN A 277 -4.78 -20.10 -22.10
C ASN A 277 -6.28 -20.14 -22.46
N GLU A 278 -7.20 -20.16 -21.50
CA GLU A 278 -8.65 -20.27 -21.73
C GLU A 278 -9.35 -18.92 -21.91
N GLY A 279 -8.61 -17.85 -22.22
CA GLY A 279 -9.19 -16.54 -22.49
C GLY A 279 -9.61 -15.74 -21.26
N ILE A 280 -9.28 -16.24 -20.06
CA ILE A 280 -9.52 -15.54 -18.80
C ILE A 280 -8.36 -14.58 -18.54
N SER A 281 -8.65 -13.34 -18.14
CA SER A 281 -7.61 -12.40 -17.76
C SER A 281 -7.21 -12.56 -16.28
N ARG A 282 -5.98 -12.16 -15.95
CA ARG A 282 -5.46 -12.08 -14.58
C ARG A 282 -6.38 -11.27 -13.64
N ALA A 283 -6.90 -10.13 -14.14
CA ALA A 283 -7.83 -9.28 -13.40
C ALA A 283 -9.19 -9.99 -13.15
N ALA A 284 -9.64 -10.79 -14.11
CA ALA A 284 -10.86 -11.58 -13.95
C ALA A 284 -10.70 -12.66 -12.88
N LEU A 285 -9.55 -13.35 -12.82
CA LEU A 285 -9.28 -14.33 -11.78
C LEU A 285 -9.29 -13.70 -10.38
N LEU A 286 -8.65 -12.55 -10.19
CA LEU A 286 -8.67 -11.83 -8.92
C LEU A 286 -10.10 -11.43 -8.52
N THR A 287 -10.88 -10.91 -9.49
CA THR A 287 -12.29 -10.55 -9.25
C THR A 287 -13.12 -11.77 -8.88
N SER A 288 -12.90 -12.91 -9.53
CA SER A 288 -13.59 -14.16 -9.23
C SER A 288 -13.26 -14.67 -7.83
N ALA A 289 -11.99 -14.66 -7.41
CA ALA A 289 -11.59 -15.03 -6.06
C ALA A 289 -12.23 -14.13 -5.01
N LYS A 290 -12.27 -12.82 -5.28
CA LYS A 290 -12.92 -11.84 -4.40
C LYS A 290 -14.45 -12.07 -4.29
N ASN A 291 -15.11 -12.36 -5.40
CA ASN A 291 -16.56 -12.61 -5.43
C ASN A 291 -16.93 -13.98 -4.83
N ALA A 292 -15.98 -14.92 -4.78
CA ALA A 292 -16.17 -16.22 -4.14
C ALA A 292 -16.09 -16.16 -2.60
N VAL A 293 -15.72 -15.02 -2.02
CA VAL A 293 -15.76 -14.82 -0.57
C VAL A 293 -17.20 -14.96 -0.08
N PRO A 294 -17.50 -15.87 0.87
CA PRO A 294 -18.84 -16.05 1.39
C PRO A 294 -19.34 -14.77 2.06
N ASN A 295 -20.45 -14.22 1.57
CA ASN A 295 -21.20 -13.15 2.27
C ASN A 295 -21.93 -13.79 3.45
N ARG A 296 -21.37 -13.77 4.64
CA ARG A 296 -22.11 -14.09 5.87
C ARG A 296 -22.84 -12.81 6.29
N LYS A 297 -24.15 -12.75 5.92
CA LYS A 297 -25.07 -11.70 6.40
C LYS A 297 -25.38 -11.89 7.87
#